data_c691d2d8d3cae8fc27cd2a954a07f938
#
_entry.id   c691d2d8d3cae8fc27cd2a954a07f938
#
_cell.length_a   1.000
_cell.length_b   1.000
_cell.length_c   1.000
_cell.angle_alpha   90.00
_cell.angle_beta   90.00
_cell.angle_gamma   90.00
#
_symmetry.space_group_name_H-M   'P 1'
#
loop_
_entity.id
_entity.type
_entity.pdbx_description
1 polymer ?
#
loop_
_entity_poly.entity_id
_entity_poly.type
_entity_poly.pdbx_seq_one_letter_code
_entity_poly.pdbx_strand_id
1 'polypeptide(L)'
;MADGTQRIGTERSGAERMDAEEGETAEEGEAVGVRRFWEQLGLPGLVDVHTHFMPESVLKKVWAYFDGLGPLTGGVEWPITYRAEEDERLGMLREFGVRAFTAMLYPHKPGMAEWLNQWAVDFARRTPDCLHTATLFPEPGVAEYVRRALDDGARVFKAHVQVGAYDPADALLDPAWGVLAEAGTPVVIHCGSGPSPGKHTGPEPVGRVLARHPRLRLVIAHTGMPEYEDFLDLAERFGEVRLDTTMAFTDFSEEFAPFPRRALPRLAGRPRPDLSTRLAGRPRPDPSPRLADPPRLAGLGDRILLGTDFPNIPYPYEHQLRALERLGLGEDWLRAVCHDNGARLFGL
;
A
#
# COMPACT_ATOMS: atom_id res chain seq x y z
N MET A 1 -34.67 -62.91 15.39
CA MET A 1 -34.42 -61.96 14.29
C MET A 1 -34.01 -60.66 14.89
N ALA A 2 -32.73 -60.38 14.90
CA ALA A 2 -32.14 -59.17 15.45
C ALA A 2 -31.60 -58.34 14.29
N ASP A 3 -32.12 -57.14 14.17
CA ASP A 3 -31.70 -56.14 13.19
C ASP A 3 -30.53 -55.33 13.74
N GLY A 4 -29.38 -55.45 13.10
CA GLY A 4 -28.15 -54.80 13.46
C GLY A 4 -27.86 -53.62 12.56
N THR A 5 -28.26 -52.43 12.95
CA THR A 5 -27.90 -51.19 12.23
C THR A 5 -26.50 -50.77 12.61
N GLN A 6 -25.52 -51.01 11.75
CA GLN A 6 -24.15 -50.47 11.86
C GLN A 6 -24.16 -48.95 11.53
N ARG A 7 -23.78 -48.13 12.48
CA ARG A 7 -23.38 -46.75 12.26
C ARG A 7 -21.97 -46.73 11.62
N ILE A 8 -21.89 -46.24 10.40
CA ILE A 8 -20.63 -45.96 9.73
C ILE A 8 -20.17 -44.59 10.25
N GLY A 9 -19.21 -44.59 11.16
CA GLY A 9 -18.46 -43.38 11.53
C GLY A 9 -17.48 -43.03 10.40
N THR A 10 -17.65 -41.89 9.79
CA THR A 10 -16.64 -41.33 8.89
C THR A 10 -15.45 -40.86 9.70
N GLU A 11 -14.40 -41.66 9.73
CA GLU A 11 -13.08 -41.22 10.18
C GLU A 11 -12.54 -40.24 9.13
N ARG A 12 -12.38 -38.95 9.52
CA ARG A 12 -11.59 -38.02 8.73
C ARG A 12 -10.16 -38.56 8.66
N SER A 13 -9.58 -38.55 7.46
CA SER A 13 -8.25 -39.13 7.24
C SER A 13 -7.19 -38.41 8.10
N GLY A 14 -6.19 -39.15 8.55
CA GLY A 14 -5.11 -38.59 9.40
C GLY A 14 -4.30 -37.47 8.71
N ALA A 15 -4.30 -37.42 7.39
CA ALA A 15 -3.67 -36.38 6.58
C ALA A 15 -4.38 -35.02 6.76
N GLU A 16 -5.73 -34.97 6.69
CA GLU A 16 -6.49 -33.72 6.89
C GLU A 16 -6.32 -33.13 8.31
N ARG A 17 -6.06 -33.96 9.31
CA ARG A 17 -5.78 -33.49 10.68
C ARG A 17 -4.36 -32.97 10.83
N MET A 18 -3.38 -33.61 10.20
CA MET A 18 -1.98 -33.16 10.25
C MET A 18 -1.81 -31.83 9.53
N ASP A 19 -2.41 -31.65 8.36
CA ASP A 19 -2.36 -30.38 7.59
C ASP A 19 -3.04 -29.22 8.36
N ALA A 20 -4.10 -29.49 9.11
CA ALA A 20 -4.76 -28.50 9.95
C ALA A 20 -3.93 -28.12 11.20
N GLU A 21 -3.32 -29.09 11.86
CA GLU A 21 -2.45 -28.85 13.05
C GLU A 21 -1.13 -28.17 12.66
N GLU A 22 -0.55 -28.49 11.50
CA GLU A 22 0.66 -27.80 10.99
C GLU A 22 0.34 -26.36 10.54
N GLY A 23 -0.83 -26.08 9.98
CA GLY A 23 -1.28 -24.74 9.63
C GLY A 23 -1.49 -23.86 10.87
N GLU A 24 -2.20 -24.37 11.89
CA GLU A 24 -2.50 -23.66 13.13
C GLU A 24 -1.20 -23.30 13.90
N THR A 25 -0.22 -24.20 13.96
CA THR A 25 1.09 -23.92 14.60
C THR A 25 1.97 -22.94 13.83
N ALA A 26 1.85 -22.88 12.50
CA ALA A 26 2.59 -21.94 11.66
C ALA A 26 2.05 -20.50 11.82
N GLU A 27 0.73 -20.33 11.86
CA GLU A 27 0.06 -19.03 12.07
C GLU A 27 0.30 -18.48 13.49
N GLU A 28 0.21 -19.32 14.53
CA GLU A 28 0.60 -18.94 15.90
C GLU A 28 2.07 -18.53 15.96
N GLY A 29 2.95 -19.19 15.22
CA GLY A 29 4.35 -18.87 15.12
C GLY A 29 4.59 -17.49 14.47
N GLU A 30 3.85 -17.16 13.41
CA GLU A 30 3.93 -15.87 12.72
C GLU A 30 3.46 -14.72 13.61
N ALA A 31 2.29 -14.85 14.26
CA ALA A 31 1.78 -13.82 15.16
C ALA A 31 2.76 -13.51 16.30
N VAL A 32 3.41 -14.52 16.86
CA VAL A 32 4.47 -14.36 17.86
C VAL A 32 5.68 -13.62 17.27
N GLY A 33 6.10 -13.94 16.05
CA GLY A 33 7.21 -13.29 15.35
C GLY A 33 6.95 -11.81 15.11
N VAL A 34 5.77 -11.49 14.58
CA VAL A 34 5.33 -10.10 14.30
C VAL A 34 5.25 -9.29 15.60
N ARG A 35 4.64 -9.84 16.66
CA ARG A 35 4.57 -9.16 17.97
C ARG A 35 5.94 -8.89 18.55
N ARG A 36 6.81 -9.89 18.56
CA ARG A 36 8.19 -9.75 19.04
C ARG A 36 8.94 -8.64 18.32
N PHE A 37 8.73 -8.50 16.99
CA PHE A 37 9.37 -7.46 16.21
C PHE A 37 9.03 -6.06 16.73
N TRP A 38 7.75 -5.70 16.84
CA TRP A 38 7.38 -4.36 17.26
C TRP A 38 7.54 -4.14 18.78
N GLU A 39 7.42 -5.18 19.62
CA GLU A 39 7.70 -5.11 21.04
C GLU A 39 9.18 -4.81 21.32
N GLN A 40 10.10 -5.42 20.58
CA GLN A 40 11.54 -5.14 20.68
C GLN A 40 11.86 -3.69 20.30
N LEU A 41 11.09 -3.08 19.41
CA LEU A 41 11.18 -1.67 19.08
C LEU A 41 10.51 -0.77 20.13
N GLY A 42 9.83 -1.30 21.14
CA GLY A 42 9.09 -0.53 22.13
C GLY A 42 7.84 0.16 21.58
N LEU A 43 7.28 -0.34 20.49
CA LEU A 43 6.08 0.20 19.87
C LEU A 43 4.81 -0.29 20.56
N PRO A 44 3.70 0.47 20.53
CA PRO A 44 2.41 0.01 21.03
C PRO A 44 1.69 -0.96 20.09
N GLY A 45 2.25 -1.21 18.91
CA GLY A 45 1.73 -2.00 17.81
C GLY A 45 2.08 -1.36 16.45
N LEU A 46 1.50 -1.86 15.38
CA LEU A 46 1.77 -1.43 14.00
C LEU A 46 0.65 -0.51 13.48
N VAL A 47 0.99 0.37 12.53
CA VAL A 47 0.02 1.15 11.73
C VAL A 47 0.28 0.81 10.26
N ASP A 48 -0.61 0.02 9.66
CA ASP A 48 -0.49 -0.44 8.28
C ASP A 48 -1.38 0.40 7.36
N VAL A 49 -0.75 1.24 6.54
CA VAL A 49 -1.47 2.19 5.69
C VAL A 49 -1.93 1.60 4.36
N HIS A 50 -1.65 0.32 4.10
CA HIS A 50 -1.96 -0.31 2.83
C HIS A 50 -2.34 -1.78 3.01
N THR A 51 -3.58 -2.01 3.42
CA THR A 51 -4.22 -3.33 3.42
C THR A 51 -5.48 -3.31 2.57
N HIS A 52 -5.98 -4.46 2.16
CA HIS A 52 -7.13 -4.58 1.26
C HIS A 52 -8.31 -5.30 1.91
N PHE A 53 -9.39 -4.56 2.09
CA PHE A 53 -10.71 -5.09 2.40
C PHE A 53 -11.71 -4.51 1.40
N MET A 54 -12.58 -5.35 0.87
CA MET A 54 -13.55 -4.97 -0.15
C MET A 54 -14.69 -5.98 -0.19
N PRO A 55 -15.84 -5.68 -0.85
CA PRO A 55 -16.90 -6.67 -1.00
C PRO A 55 -16.35 -8.01 -1.52
N GLU A 56 -16.77 -9.12 -0.91
CA GLU A 56 -16.28 -10.46 -1.21
C GLU A 56 -16.32 -10.80 -2.72
N SER A 57 -17.38 -10.36 -3.40
CA SER A 57 -17.52 -10.55 -4.85
C SER A 57 -16.46 -9.81 -5.68
N VAL A 58 -15.91 -8.73 -5.16
CA VAL A 58 -14.79 -8.00 -5.76
C VAL A 58 -13.48 -8.68 -5.42
N LEU A 59 -13.28 -9.04 -4.16
CA LEU A 59 -12.07 -9.71 -3.69
C LEU A 59 -11.81 -11.04 -4.42
N LYS A 60 -12.83 -11.85 -4.63
CA LYS A 60 -12.73 -13.08 -5.43
C LYS A 60 -12.23 -12.83 -6.86
N LYS A 61 -12.62 -11.71 -7.47
CA LYS A 61 -12.11 -11.32 -8.80
C LYS A 61 -10.67 -10.82 -8.75
N VAL A 62 -10.31 -10.10 -7.70
CA VAL A 62 -8.92 -9.68 -7.45
C VAL A 62 -8.03 -10.90 -7.30
N TRP A 63 -8.42 -11.88 -6.49
CA TRP A 63 -7.66 -13.12 -6.32
C TRP A 63 -7.55 -13.95 -7.61
N ALA A 64 -8.64 -14.03 -8.37
CA ALA A 64 -8.60 -14.71 -9.68
C ALA A 64 -7.67 -14.00 -10.69
N TYR A 65 -7.53 -12.66 -10.59
CA TYR A 65 -6.55 -11.92 -11.38
C TYR A 65 -5.11 -12.29 -10.97
N PHE A 66 -4.82 -12.34 -9.67
CA PHE A 66 -3.51 -12.76 -9.17
C PHE A 66 -3.15 -14.19 -9.56
N ASP A 67 -4.12 -15.12 -9.56
CA ASP A 67 -3.94 -16.50 -10.03
C ASP A 67 -3.51 -16.58 -11.51
N GLY A 68 -3.90 -15.57 -12.29
CA GLY A 68 -3.57 -15.46 -13.70
C GLY A 68 -2.32 -14.65 -14.02
N LEU A 69 -1.60 -14.11 -13.03
CA LEU A 69 -0.50 -13.16 -13.26
C LEU A 69 0.77 -13.80 -13.84
N GLY A 70 1.08 -15.04 -13.55
CA GLY A 70 2.34 -15.69 -13.94
C GLY A 70 2.77 -15.42 -15.39
N PRO A 71 1.92 -15.60 -16.40
CA PRO A 71 2.27 -15.27 -17.79
C PRO A 71 2.52 -13.79 -18.07
N LEU A 72 1.90 -12.88 -17.30
CA LEU A 72 2.01 -11.43 -17.46
C LEU A 72 3.25 -10.85 -16.77
N THR A 73 3.78 -11.53 -15.78
CA THR A 73 4.92 -11.11 -14.95
C THR A 73 6.23 -11.82 -15.34
N GLY A 74 6.29 -12.48 -16.49
CA GLY A 74 7.48 -13.22 -16.93
C GLY A 74 7.68 -14.55 -16.19
N GLY A 75 6.62 -15.10 -15.58
CA GLY A 75 6.65 -16.39 -14.87
C GLY A 75 6.70 -16.28 -13.35
N VAL A 76 6.63 -15.07 -12.80
CA VAL A 76 6.55 -14.89 -11.34
C VAL A 76 5.16 -15.33 -10.88
N GLU A 77 5.08 -16.41 -10.12
CA GLU A 77 3.86 -16.89 -9.50
C GLU A 77 3.52 -15.99 -8.29
N TRP A 78 2.21 -15.74 -8.08
CA TRP A 78 1.72 -14.91 -6.98
C TRP A 78 0.72 -15.69 -6.11
N PRO A 79 1.18 -16.67 -5.34
CA PRO A 79 0.31 -17.43 -4.44
C PRO A 79 -0.08 -16.53 -3.26
N ILE A 80 -1.35 -16.15 -3.20
CA ILE A 80 -1.83 -15.32 -2.07
C ILE A 80 -1.87 -16.16 -0.80
N THR A 81 -1.16 -15.70 0.23
CA THR A 81 -1.00 -16.42 1.51
C THR A 81 -2.28 -16.38 2.36
N TYR A 82 -3.01 -15.24 2.39
CA TYR A 82 -4.13 -15.02 3.31
C TYR A 82 -5.49 -15.10 2.63
N ARG A 83 -5.78 -16.25 1.99
CA ARG A 83 -7.09 -16.54 1.40
C ARG A 83 -8.05 -17.10 2.45
N ALA A 84 -8.50 -16.20 3.33
CA ALA A 84 -9.41 -16.51 4.42
C ALA A 84 -10.66 -15.64 4.36
N GLU A 85 -11.67 -15.95 5.15
CA GLU A 85 -12.87 -15.14 5.31
C GLU A 85 -12.54 -13.78 5.98
N GLU A 86 -13.41 -12.78 5.84
CA GLU A 86 -13.16 -11.42 6.30
C GLU A 86 -12.86 -11.35 7.79
N ASP A 87 -13.66 -12.03 8.63
CA ASP A 87 -13.49 -12.03 10.09
C ASP A 87 -12.17 -12.68 10.53
N GLU A 88 -11.73 -13.71 9.84
CA GLU A 88 -10.48 -14.40 10.08
C GLU A 88 -9.29 -13.49 9.75
N ARG A 89 -9.32 -12.82 8.59
CA ARG A 89 -8.30 -11.83 8.21
C ARG A 89 -8.23 -10.64 9.17
N LEU A 90 -9.38 -10.19 9.70
CA LEU A 90 -9.43 -9.18 10.76
C LEU A 90 -8.82 -9.70 12.06
N GLY A 91 -9.09 -10.97 12.39
CA GLY A 91 -8.47 -11.67 13.52
C GLY A 91 -6.94 -11.66 13.42
N MET A 92 -6.41 -12.08 12.29
CA MET A 92 -4.96 -12.12 12.02
C MET A 92 -4.30 -10.75 12.21
N LEU A 93 -4.83 -9.66 11.63
CA LEU A 93 -4.27 -8.31 11.82
C LEU A 93 -4.24 -7.89 13.29
N ARG A 94 -5.28 -8.23 14.06
CA ARG A 94 -5.34 -7.96 15.50
C ARG A 94 -4.33 -8.80 16.28
N GLU A 95 -4.16 -10.06 15.91
CA GLU A 95 -3.15 -10.94 16.48
C GLU A 95 -1.74 -10.48 16.16
N PHE A 96 -1.49 -9.94 14.98
CA PHE A 96 -0.23 -9.31 14.61
C PHE A 96 0.04 -8.00 15.40
N GLY A 97 -0.96 -7.45 16.07
CA GLY A 97 -0.84 -6.20 16.81
C GLY A 97 -0.95 -4.97 15.92
N VAL A 98 -1.63 -5.07 14.78
CA VAL A 98 -1.97 -3.92 13.94
C VAL A 98 -3.06 -3.10 14.61
N ARG A 99 -2.72 -1.88 15.04
CA ARG A 99 -3.59 -0.98 15.80
C ARG A 99 -4.50 -0.14 14.93
N ALA A 100 -4.05 0.15 13.72
CA ALA A 100 -4.84 0.83 12.71
C ALA A 100 -4.39 0.36 11.32
N PHE A 101 -5.36 0.16 10.45
CA PHE A 101 -5.14 -0.27 9.07
C PHE A 101 -6.16 0.39 8.14
N THR A 102 -6.00 0.20 6.85
CA THR A 102 -6.86 0.77 5.81
C THR A 102 -7.63 -0.33 5.07
N ALA A 103 -8.67 0.04 4.32
CA ALA A 103 -9.38 -0.87 3.41
C ALA A 103 -9.20 -0.37 1.97
N MET A 104 -8.02 -0.57 1.38
CA MET A 104 -7.66 -0.02 0.07
C MET A 104 -8.47 -0.64 -1.06
N LEU A 105 -9.74 -0.22 -1.17
CA LEU A 105 -10.68 -0.60 -2.22
C LEU A 105 -10.55 0.36 -3.43
N TYR A 106 -10.77 -0.14 -4.63
CA TYR A 106 -10.59 0.66 -5.85
C TYR A 106 -11.53 0.24 -6.97
N PRO A 107 -12.09 1.21 -7.73
CA PRO A 107 -12.93 0.94 -8.90
C PRO A 107 -12.09 0.66 -10.15
N HIS A 108 -12.65 -0.12 -11.07
CA HIS A 108 -12.07 -0.36 -12.39
C HIS A 108 -12.95 0.17 -13.54
N LYS A 109 -14.07 0.82 -13.23
CA LYS A 109 -15.01 1.37 -14.22
C LYS A 109 -15.88 2.46 -13.59
N PRO A 110 -16.50 3.34 -14.40
CA PRO A 110 -17.45 4.34 -13.93
C PRO A 110 -18.63 3.72 -13.15
N GLY A 111 -19.15 4.47 -12.17
CA GLY A 111 -20.28 4.10 -11.32
C GLY A 111 -19.94 3.09 -10.22
N MET A 112 -18.69 2.64 -10.13
CA MET A 112 -18.27 1.69 -9.11
C MET A 112 -17.80 2.37 -7.82
N ALA A 113 -17.25 3.59 -7.91
CA ALA A 113 -16.65 4.27 -6.78
C ALA A 113 -17.66 4.56 -5.67
N GLU A 114 -18.83 5.12 -5.98
CA GLU A 114 -19.87 5.42 -4.98
C GLU A 114 -20.37 4.16 -4.27
N TRP A 115 -20.58 3.07 -5.02
CA TRP A 115 -20.98 1.79 -4.45
C TRP A 115 -19.94 1.23 -3.48
N LEU A 116 -18.65 1.31 -3.83
CA LEU A 116 -17.56 0.91 -2.95
C LEU A 116 -17.48 1.80 -1.71
N ASN A 117 -17.66 3.11 -1.86
CA ASN A 117 -17.65 4.04 -0.74
C ASN A 117 -18.79 3.75 0.24
N GLN A 118 -19.99 3.39 -0.26
CA GLN A 118 -21.10 2.99 0.61
C GLN A 118 -20.77 1.73 1.42
N TRP A 119 -20.19 0.73 0.78
CA TRP A 119 -19.71 -0.48 1.48
C TRP A 119 -18.65 -0.13 2.54
N ALA A 120 -17.73 0.79 2.22
CA ALA A 120 -16.65 1.19 3.12
C ALA A 120 -17.15 1.91 4.38
N VAL A 121 -18.24 2.70 4.29
CA VAL A 121 -18.92 3.28 5.46
C VAL A 121 -19.37 2.19 6.41
N ASP A 122 -20.06 1.16 5.89
CA ASP A 122 -20.58 0.07 6.71
C ASP A 122 -19.44 -0.79 7.28
N PHE A 123 -18.37 -1.01 6.50
CA PHE A 123 -17.18 -1.70 6.95
C PHE A 123 -16.48 -0.96 8.10
N ALA A 124 -16.22 0.34 7.95
CA ALA A 124 -15.57 1.14 8.98
C ALA A 124 -16.39 1.23 10.28
N ARG A 125 -17.73 1.27 10.18
CA ARG A 125 -18.60 1.28 11.38
C ARG A 125 -18.49 0.02 12.23
N ARG A 126 -18.35 -1.16 11.59
CA ARG A 126 -18.22 -2.44 12.30
C ARG A 126 -16.78 -2.83 12.61
N THR A 127 -15.82 -2.07 12.11
CA THR A 127 -14.38 -2.35 12.22
C THR A 127 -13.64 -1.09 12.69
N PRO A 128 -13.70 -0.76 14.00
CA PRO A 128 -13.22 0.52 14.53
C PRO A 128 -11.69 0.72 14.43
N ASP A 129 -10.94 -0.34 14.26
CA ASP A 129 -9.49 -0.37 13.98
C ASP A 129 -9.15 -0.11 12.49
N CYS A 130 -10.16 -0.13 11.60
CA CYS A 130 -10.00 0.28 10.20
C CYS A 130 -10.19 1.78 10.04
N LEU A 131 -9.22 2.45 9.46
CA LEU A 131 -9.36 3.84 9.00
C LEU A 131 -10.35 3.88 7.84
N HIS A 132 -11.46 4.60 8.00
CA HIS A 132 -12.49 4.71 6.96
C HIS A 132 -11.83 5.13 5.64
N THR A 133 -11.78 4.21 4.70
CA THR A 133 -11.14 4.38 3.39
C THR A 133 -12.21 4.59 2.33
N ALA A 134 -12.07 5.62 1.51
CA ALA A 134 -12.90 5.86 0.33
C ALA A 134 -12.07 5.77 -0.96
N THR A 135 -12.74 5.84 -2.10
CA THR A 135 -12.08 5.79 -3.41
C THR A 135 -12.73 6.75 -4.40
N LEU A 136 -12.10 6.91 -5.55
CA LEU A 136 -12.55 7.83 -6.60
C LEU A 136 -12.25 7.26 -8.01
N PHE A 137 -12.97 7.75 -9.01
CA PHE A 137 -12.79 7.41 -10.40
C PHE A 137 -13.03 8.64 -11.28
N PRO A 138 -12.36 8.80 -12.45
CA PRO A 138 -12.61 9.93 -13.36
C PRO A 138 -13.98 9.79 -14.04
N GLU A 139 -14.99 10.40 -13.43
CA GLU A 139 -16.38 10.39 -13.90
C GLU A 139 -17.10 11.68 -13.50
N PRO A 140 -18.18 12.06 -14.20
CA PRO A 140 -19.00 13.20 -13.78
C PRO A 140 -19.49 13.05 -12.34
N GLY A 141 -19.41 14.12 -11.54
CA GLY A 141 -19.84 14.09 -10.14
C GLY A 141 -18.80 13.57 -9.15
N VAL A 142 -17.56 13.29 -9.58
CA VAL A 142 -16.52 12.77 -8.67
C VAL A 142 -16.27 13.69 -7.48
N ALA A 143 -16.22 15.00 -7.67
CA ALA A 143 -15.98 15.93 -6.57
C ALA A 143 -17.12 15.95 -5.54
N GLU A 144 -18.35 15.73 -5.99
CA GLU A 144 -19.53 15.68 -5.13
C GLU A 144 -19.52 14.43 -4.24
N TYR A 145 -19.27 13.25 -4.80
CA TYR A 145 -19.22 12.05 -3.96
C TYR A 145 -17.94 11.95 -3.12
N VAL A 146 -16.84 12.59 -3.53
CA VAL A 146 -15.66 12.74 -2.66
C VAL A 146 -16.00 13.60 -1.44
N ARG A 147 -16.74 14.72 -1.60
CA ARG A 147 -17.22 15.52 -0.45
C ARG A 147 -18.13 14.70 0.46
N ARG A 148 -19.11 13.97 -0.12
CA ARG A 148 -19.96 13.07 0.68
C ARG A 148 -19.17 12.05 1.47
N ALA A 149 -18.17 11.42 0.87
CA ALA A 149 -17.32 10.47 1.57
C ALA A 149 -16.53 11.11 2.73
N LEU A 150 -16.07 12.37 2.57
CA LEU A 150 -15.44 13.15 3.64
C LEU A 150 -16.44 13.46 4.76
N ASP A 151 -17.67 13.87 4.41
CA ASP A 151 -18.76 14.15 5.38
C ASP A 151 -19.16 12.87 6.13
N ASP A 152 -19.11 11.71 5.48
CA ASP A 152 -19.31 10.38 6.07
C ASP A 152 -18.12 9.91 6.95
N GLY A 153 -17.05 10.70 7.02
CA GLY A 153 -15.90 10.47 7.88
C GLY A 153 -14.72 9.72 7.23
N ALA A 154 -14.61 9.73 5.91
CA ALA A 154 -13.44 9.14 5.24
C ALA A 154 -12.15 9.83 5.69
N ARG A 155 -11.18 9.03 6.11
CA ARG A 155 -9.88 9.45 6.64
C ARG A 155 -8.74 9.28 5.65
N VAL A 156 -8.96 8.49 4.61
CA VAL A 156 -7.99 8.20 3.55
C VAL A 156 -8.74 7.83 2.27
N PHE A 157 -8.15 8.17 1.13
CA PHE A 157 -8.65 7.73 -0.18
C PHE A 157 -7.66 6.80 -0.86
N LYS A 158 -8.18 5.88 -1.68
CA LYS A 158 -7.39 5.05 -2.60
C LYS A 158 -7.65 5.47 -4.04
N ALA A 159 -6.57 5.64 -4.80
CA ALA A 159 -6.58 5.74 -6.26
C ALA A 159 -5.71 4.63 -6.84
N HIS A 160 -6.15 3.98 -7.93
CA HIS A 160 -5.40 2.91 -8.57
C HIS A 160 -5.33 3.13 -10.07
N VAL A 161 -4.24 3.76 -10.52
CA VAL A 161 -4.06 4.19 -11.92
C VAL A 161 -4.03 3.01 -12.88
N GLN A 162 -3.31 1.95 -12.53
CA GLN A 162 -3.17 0.77 -13.39
C GLN A 162 -4.50 0.04 -13.59
N VAL A 163 -5.18 -0.33 -12.50
CA VAL A 163 -6.46 -1.08 -12.56
C VAL A 163 -7.58 -0.23 -13.16
N GLY A 164 -7.61 1.06 -12.81
CA GLY A 164 -8.59 2.01 -13.35
C GLY A 164 -8.31 2.43 -14.80
N ALA A 165 -7.09 2.18 -15.30
CA ALA A 165 -6.63 2.53 -16.65
C ALA A 165 -6.87 4.00 -17.02
N TYR A 166 -6.77 4.94 -16.07
CA TYR A 166 -7.02 6.35 -16.25
C TYR A 166 -5.78 7.22 -16.02
N ASP A 167 -5.76 8.40 -16.62
CA ASP A 167 -4.77 9.43 -16.31
C ASP A 167 -5.13 10.11 -14.97
N PRO A 168 -4.29 10.04 -13.92
CA PRO A 168 -4.57 10.76 -12.68
C PRO A 168 -4.67 12.29 -12.88
N ALA A 169 -4.11 12.82 -13.96
CA ALA A 169 -4.21 14.22 -14.33
C ALA A 169 -5.44 14.54 -15.23
N ASP A 170 -6.38 13.60 -15.39
CA ASP A 170 -7.65 13.82 -16.10
C ASP A 170 -8.40 15.03 -15.52
N ALA A 171 -8.96 15.85 -16.40
CA ALA A 171 -9.70 17.06 -16.02
C ALA A 171 -10.92 16.77 -15.11
N LEU A 172 -11.54 15.60 -15.24
CA LEU A 172 -12.64 15.18 -14.37
C LEU A 172 -12.20 15.03 -12.90
N LEU A 173 -10.95 14.57 -12.67
CA LEU A 173 -10.42 14.40 -11.33
C LEU A 173 -9.92 15.70 -10.67
N ASP A 174 -9.63 16.73 -11.47
CA ASP A 174 -9.00 17.96 -10.96
C ASP A 174 -9.77 18.62 -9.81
N PRO A 175 -11.13 18.77 -9.87
CA PRO A 175 -11.90 19.30 -8.74
C PRO A 175 -11.83 18.39 -7.50
N ALA A 176 -11.76 17.06 -7.66
CA ALA A 176 -11.67 16.13 -6.55
C ALA A 176 -10.30 16.22 -5.85
N TRP A 177 -9.21 16.36 -6.61
CA TRP A 177 -7.88 16.63 -6.04
C TRP A 177 -7.86 17.94 -5.25
N GLY A 178 -8.54 18.99 -5.75
CA GLY A 178 -8.70 20.25 -5.02
C GLY A 178 -9.40 20.07 -3.68
N VAL A 179 -10.53 19.36 -3.65
CA VAL A 179 -11.28 19.04 -2.43
C VAL A 179 -10.41 18.29 -1.42
N LEU A 180 -9.70 17.26 -1.85
CA LEU A 180 -8.83 16.45 -0.98
C LEU A 180 -7.64 17.26 -0.45
N ALA A 181 -7.06 18.13 -1.29
CA ALA A 181 -5.98 19.01 -0.89
C ALA A 181 -6.42 20.07 0.15
N GLU A 182 -7.65 20.57 0.04
CA GLU A 182 -8.25 21.50 1.01
C GLU A 182 -8.59 20.81 2.33
N ALA A 183 -9.16 19.61 2.26
CA ALA A 183 -9.48 18.80 3.43
C ALA A 183 -8.23 18.29 4.15
N GLY A 184 -7.08 18.24 3.48
CA GLY A 184 -5.86 17.65 4.00
C GLY A 184 -5.97 16.14 4.22
N THR A 185 -6.91 15.48 3.53
CA THR A 185 -7.11 14.03 3.62
C THR A 185 -6.12 13.32 2.70
N PRO A 186 -5.34 12.36 3.20
CA PRO A 186 -4.35 11.67 2.40
C PRO A 186 -4.98 10.75 1.35
N VAL A 187 -4.28 10.61 0.21
CA VAL A 187 -4.63 9.66 -0.85
C VAL A 187 -3.48 8.68 -1.03
N VAL A 188 -3.74 7.39 -0.87
CA VAL A 188 -2.80 6.33 -1.26
C VAL A 188 -3.03 6.03 -2.74
N ILE A 189 -2.00 6.21 -3.56
CA ILE A 189 -2.10 6.05 -5.01
C ILE A 189 -1.14 4.97 -5.51
N HIS A 190 -1.70 3.95 -6.17
CA HIS A 190 -0.92 3.01 -6.96
C HIS A 190 -0.72 3.60 -8.36
N CYS A 191 0.48 4.08 -8.61
CA CYS A 191 0.84 4.79 -9.84
C CYS A 191 2.20 4.37 -10.43
N GLY A 192 2.99 3.55 -9.73
CA GLY A 192 4.16 2.87 -10.30
C GLY A 192 3.74 1.85 -11.37
N SER A 193 4.68 1.45 -12.21
CA SER A 193 4.43 0.53 -13.32
C SER A 193 4.45 -0.96 -12.94
N GLY A 194 4.77 -1.30 -11.69
CA GLY A 194 4.70 -2.68 -11.21
C GLY A 194 3.27 -3.14 -10.88
N PRO A 195 2.98 -4.44 -10.98
CA PRO A 195 3.79 -5.50 -11.57
C PRO A 195 3.75 -5.50 -13.12
N SER A 196 2.88 -4.72 -13.73
CA SER A 196 2.74 -4.60 -15.19
C SER A 196 2.46 -3.15 -15.57
N PRO A 197 3.17 -2.58 -16.54
CA PRO A 197 3.01 -1.18 -16.91
C PRO A 197 1.64 -0.90 -17.53
N GLY A 198 1.02 0.20 -17.10
CA GLY A 198 -0.17 0.75 -17.70
C GLY A 198 0.13 2.02 -18.53
N LYS A 199 -0.82 2.45 -19.36
CA LYS A 199 -0.66 3.65 -20.21
C LYS A 199 -0.35 4.92 -19.41
N HIS A 200 -0.86 5.03 -18.20
CA HIS A 200 -0.81 6.23 -17.37
C HIS A 200 -0.02 6.02 -16.06
N THR A 201 0.67 4.88 -15.91
CA THR A 201 1.57 4.62 -14.79
C THR A 201 2.87 5.41 -14.95
N GLY A 202 3.62 5.54 -13.86
CA GLY A 202 4.88 6.28 -13.79
C GLY A 202 4.75 7.65 -13.12
N PRO A 203 5.88 8.32 -12.88
CA PRO A 203 5.93 9.55 -12.07
C PRO A 203 5.38 10.79 -12.77
N GLU A 204 5.41 10.83 -14.10
CA GLU A 204 5.06 12.03 -14.87
C GLU A 204 3.59 12.44 -14.73
N PRO A 205 2.58 11.53 -14.88
CA PRO A 205 1.17 11.89 -14.68
C PRO A 205 0.87 12.41 -13.26
N VAL A 206 1.46 11.77 -12.27
CA VAL A 206 1.33 12.18 -10.85
C VAL A 206 2.02 13.52 -10.61
N GLY A 207 3.18 13.74 -11.22
CA GLY A 207 3.88 15.03 -11.18
C GLY A 207 3.03 16.19 -11.70
N ARG A 208 2.20 15.97 -12.73
CA ARG A 208 1.24 16.97 -13.22
C ARG A 208 0.14 17.29 -12.20
N VAL A 209 -0.36 16.29 -11.50
CA VAL A 209 -1.35 16.49 -10.40
C VAL A 209 -0.73 17.32 -9.29
N LEU A 210 0.45 16.93 -8.80
CA LEU A 210 1.15 17.62 -7.72
C LEU A 210 1.54 19.06 -8.07
N ALA A 211 1.85 19.34 -9.34
CA ALA A 211 2.13 20.70 -9.80
C ALA A 211 0.89 21.63 -9.71
N ARG A 212 -0.32 21.08 -9.92
CA ARG A 212 -1.58 21.82 -9.77
C ARG A 212 -2.07 21.87 -8.32
N HIS A 213 -1.84 20.80 -7.57
CA HIS A 213 -2.30 20.63 -6.19
C HIS A 213 -1.13 20.34 -5.23
N PRO A 214 -0.20 21.29 -4.98
CA PRO A 214 1.01 21.04 -4.19
C PRO A 214 0.75 20.78 -2.69
N ARG A 215 -0.46 21.04 -2.20
CA ARG A 215 -0.90 20.72 -0.85
C ARG A 215 -1.60 19.36 -0.73
N LEU A 216 -1.76 18.62 -1.84
CA LEU A 216 -2.35 17.30 -1.81
C LEU A 216 -1.43 16.34 -1.05
N ARG A 217 -1.95 15.74 0.03
CA ARG A 217 -1.26 14.71 0.80
C ARG A 217 -1.32 13.40 0.03
N LEU A 218 -0.24 13.06 -0.65
CA LEU A 218 -0.19 11.88 -1.49
C LEU A 218 0.77 10.84 -0.91
N VAL A 219 0.31 9.59 -0.78
CA VAL A 219 1.13 8.44 -0.41
C VAL A 219 1.33 7.60 -1.66
N ILE A 220 2.56 7.56 -2.17
CA ILE A 220 2.92 6.73 -3.31
C ILE A 220 3.05 5.28 -2.84
N ALA A 221 2.18 4.42 -3.35
CA ALA A 221 2.17 3.00 -3.01
C ALA A 221 3.43 2.29 -3.52
N HIS A 222 3.86 1.24 -2.80
CA HIS A 222 5.01 0.39 -3.18
C HIS A 222 6.32 1.17 -3.39
N THR A 223 6.47 2.31 -2.72
CA THR A 223 7.60 3.24 -2.94
C THR A 223 7.74 3.66 -4.42
N GLY A 224 6.68 3.49 -5.23
CA GLY A 224 6.66 3.80 -6.65
C GLY A 224 7.35 2.77 -7.55
N MET A 225 7.38 1.50 -7.13
CA MET A 225 7.98 0.37 -7.86
C MET A 225 7.50 0.27 -9.32
N PRO A 226 8.40 0.08 -10.30
CA PRO A 226 9.85 0.01 -10.20
C PRO A 226 10.58 1.36 -10.35
N GLU A 227 9.87 2.48 -10.57
CA GLU A 227 10.44 3.82 -10.82
C GLU A 227 10.83 4.51 -9.48
N TYR A 228 11.45 3.78 -8.58
CA TYR A 228 11.77 4.21 -7.22
C TYR A 228 12.45 5.58 -7.12
N GLU A 229 13.52 5.82 -7.91
CA GLU A 229 14.29 7.07 -7.81
C GLU A 229 13.49 8.28 -8.28
N ASP A 230 12.65 8.11 -9.30
CA ASP A 230 11.82 9.20 -9.82
C ASP A 230 10.71 9.57 -8.83
N PHE A 231 10.11 8.60 -8.13
CA PHE A 231 9.14 8.85 -7.07
C PHE A 231 9.77 9.40 -5.80
N LEU A 232 11.00 9.01 -5.46
CA LEU A 232 11.78 9.66 -4.41
C LEU A 232 12.07 11.13 -4.79
N ASP A 233 12.38 11.43 -6.05
CA ASP A 233 12.57 12.80 -6.54
C ASP A 233 11.28 13.63 -6.41
N LEU A 234 10.10 13.05 -6.68
CA LEU A 234 8.82 13.70 -6.44
C LEU A 234 8.60 13.98 -4.93
N ALA A 235 8.88 13.01 -4.07
CA ALA A 235 8.72 13.17 -2.63
C ALA A 235 9.69 14.22 -2.06
N GLU A 236 10.90 14.32 -2.57
CA GLU A 236 11.85 15.38 -2.18
C GLU A 236 11.42 16.78 -2.68
N ARG A 237 10.70 16.82 -3.81
CA ARG A 237 10.22 18.07 -4.41
C ARG A 237 8.93 18.58 -3.76
N PHE A 238 8.03 17.69 -3.38
CA PHE A 238 6.72 18.03 -2.83
C PHE A 238 6.60 17.57 -1.36
N GLY A 239 6.49 18.52 -0.43
CA GLY A 239 6.56 18.25 1.02
C GLY A 239 5.42 17.38 1.56
N GLU A 240 4.28 17.36 0.89
CA GLU A 240 3.12 16.55 1.28
C GLU A 240 3.12 15.14 0.65
N VAL A 241 4.15 14.80 -0.15
CA VAL A 241 4.29 13.45 -0.71
C VAL A 241 5.01 12.53 0.27
N ARG A 242 4.43 11.37 0.48
CA ARG A 242 4.91 10.25 1.29
C ARG A 242 5.01 9.01 0.41
N LEU A 243 5.64 7.97 0.92
CA LEU A 243 5.75 6.68 0.24
C LEU A 243 5.41 5.57 1.25
N ASP A 244 4.74 4.51 0.80
CA ASP A 244 4.60 3.33 1.61
C ASP A 244 5.57 2.22 1.18
N THR A 245 5.81 1.28 2.09
CA THR A 245 6.77 0.19 1.90
C THR A 245 6.16 -1.06 1.28
N THR A 246 4.88 -1.01 0.96
CA THR A 246 4.10 -2.15 0.47
C THR A 246 4.88 -2.98 -0.54
N MET A 247 5.12 -4.24 -0.21
CA MET A 247 5.89 -5.23 -0.98
C MET A 247 7.33 -4.82 -1.34
N ALA A 248 7.68 -3.53 -1.30
CA ALA A 248 9.03 -3.06 -1.60
C ALA A 248 10.06 -3.66 -0.62
N PHE A 249 11.29 -3.89 -1.12
CA PHE A 249 12.44 -4.42 -0.36
C PHE A 249 12.34 -5.91 0.03
N THR A 250 11.24 -6.58 -0.28
CA THR A 250 11.09 -8.02 -0.03
C THR A 250 11.86 -8.84 -1.07
N ASP A 251 12.30 -10.04 -0.70
CA ASP A 251 12.98 -10.92 -1.63
C ASP A 251 12.15 -11.18 -2.89
N PHE A 252 10.82 -11.27 -2.70
CA PHE A 252 9.86 -11.42 -3.79
C PHE A 252 9.93 -10.27 -4.81
N SER A 253 9.91 -9.02 -4.38
CA SER A 253 9.96 -7.87 -5.30
C SER A 253 11.37 -7.61 -5.85
N GLU A 254 12.42 -7.93 -5.10
CA GLU A 254 13.80 -7.77 -5.52
C GLU A 254 14.15 -8.65 -6.74
N GLU A 255 13.38 -9.72 -7.02
CA GLU A 255 13.58 -10.56 -8.20
C GLU A 255 13.24 -9.85 -9.51
N PHE A 256 12.20 -9.02 -9.54
CA PHE A 256 11.73 -8.36 -10.78
C PHE A 256 11.85 -6.83 -10.75
N ALA A 257 11.94 -6.22 -9.59
CA ALA A 257 12.03 -4.77 -9.40
C ALA A 257 12.95 -4.43 -8.22
N PRO A 258 14.28 -4.70 -8.33
CA PRO A 258 15.21 -4.47 -7.23
C PRO A 258 15.31 -2.99 -6.87
N PHE A 259 15.27 -2.70 -5.56
CA PHE A 259 15.45 -1.32 -5.09
C PHE A 259 16.89 -0.87 -5.26
N PRO A 260 17.17 0.31 -5.86
CA PRO A 260 18.52 0.79 -6.10
C PRO A 260 19.22 1.13 -4.78
N ARG A 261 20.18 0.29 -4.36
CA ARG A 261 20.88 0.41 -3.06
C ARG A 261 21.50 1.80 -2.82
N ARG A 262 21.91 2.51 -3.89
CA ARG A 262 22.39 3.91 -3.81
C ARG A 262 21.33 4.90 -3.30
N ALA A 263 20.06 4.55 -3.36
CA ALA A 263 18.96 5.40 -2.91
C ALA A 263 18.58 5.18 -1.43
N LEU A 264 19.05 4.11 -0.76
CA LEU A 264 18.78 3.83 0.65
C LEU A 264 19.01 5.02 1.60
N PRO A 265 20.11 5.82 1.48
CA PRO A 265 20.31 6.98 2.36
C PRO A 265 19.18 8.01 2.29
N ARG A 266 18.44 8.08 1.17
CA ARG A 266 17.31 8.99 1.00
C ARG A 266 16.13 8.59 1.90
N LEU A 267 15.89 7.28 2.07
CA LEU A 267 14.86 6.75 2.96
C LEU A 267 15.16 7.06 4.42
N ALA A 268 16.45 7.12 4.80
CA ALA A 268 16.88 7.44 6.17
C ALA A 268 16.88 8.93 6.49
N GLY A 269 16.45 9.77 5.55
CA GLY A 269 16.49 11.22 5.74
C GLY A 269 17.88 11.85 5.57
N ARG A 270 18.85 11.13 5.05
CA ARG A 270 20.18 11.67 4.74
C ARG A 270 20.16 12.33 3.36
N PRO A 271 20.67 13.57 3.21
CA PRO A 271 20.73 14.22 1.91
C PRO A 271 21.61 13.43 0.94
N ARG A 272 21.27 13.47 -0.35
CA ARG A 272 22.12 12.92 -1.41
C ARG A 272 23.55 13.42 -1.25
N PRO A 273 24.59 12.57 -1.33
CA PRO A 273 25.95 13.06 -1.57
C PRO A 273 25.91 13.90 -2.86
N ASP A 274 26.36 15.13 -2.77
CA ASP A 274 26.34 16.07 -3.90
C ASP A 274 27.15 15.50 -5.08
N LEU A 275 26.44 15.01 -6.09
CA LEU A 275 27.03 14.51 -7.34
C LEU A 275 27.40 15.66 -8.30
N SER A 276 27.06 16.91 -7.96
CA SER A 276 27.35 18.07 -8.82
C SER A 276 28.87 18.29 -9.00
N THR A 277 29.68 17.85 -8.03
CA THR A 277 31.14 17.94 -8.10
C THR A 277 31.80 16.90 -9.03
N ARG A 278 31.11 15.85 -9.45
CA ARG A 278 31.67 14.82 -10.35
C ARG A 278 31.35 15.03 -11.84
N LEU A 279 30.49 15.98 -12.19
CA LEU A 279 30.08 16.26 -13.58
C LEU A 279 30.57 17.62 -14.11
N ALA A 280 31.49 18.29 -13.43
CA ALA A 280 32.09 19.55 -13.84
C ALA A 280 33.05 19.39 -15.05
N GLY A 281 32.66 18.68 -16.10
CA GLY A 281 33.50 18.43 -17.26
C GLY A 281 32.79 18.13 -18.58
N ARG A 282 31.46 18.10 -18.62
CA ARG A 282 30.74 17.87 -19.88
C ARG A 282 29.89 19.08 -20.27
N PRO A 283 30.06 19.67 -21.46
CA PRO A 283 29.19 20.73 -21.96
C PRO A 283 27.78 20.17 -22.16
N ARG A 284 26.77 20.83 -21.55
CA ARG A 284 25.35 20.54 -21.72
C ARG A 284 24.82 21.26 -22.96
N PRO A 285 23.94 20.65 -23.76
CA PRO A 285 23.18 21.38 -24.75
C PRO A 285 22.11 22.24 -24.05
N ASP A 286 21.95 23.42 -24.61
CA ASP A 286 21.01 24.54 -24.40
C ASP A 286 19.95 24.48 -23.29
N PRO A 287 19.93 25.43 -22.35
CA PRO A 287 18.92 25.51 -21.31
C PRO A 287 17.69 26.29 -21.81
N SER A 288 16.62 25.61 -22.14
CA SER A 288 15.30 26.25 -22.04
C SER A 288 15.09 26.77 -20.60
N PRO A 289 14.44 27.93 -20.37
CA PRO A 289 14.28 28.49 -19.03
C PRO A 289 13.46 27.54 -18.17
N ARG A 290 14.13 26.78 -17.32
CA ARG A 290 13.48 25.97 -16.27
C ARG A 290 13.11 26.94 -15.15
N LEU A 291 11.86 26.89 -14.70
CA LEU A 291 11.47 27.40 -13.41
C LEU A 291 12.51 26.90 -12.39
N ALA A 292 13.07 27.81 -11.59
CA ALA A 292 14.04 27.47 -10.56
C ALA A 292 13.51 26.31 -9.71
N ASP A 293 14.25 25.22 -9.64
CA ASP A 293 13.87 24.08 -8.80
C ASP A 293 13.73 24.59 -7.36
N PRO A 294 12.58 24.37 -6.71
CA PRO A 294 12.42 24.73 -5.31
C PRO A 294 13.49 24.00 -4.48
N PRO A 295 13.93 24.58 -3.35
CA PRO A 295 14.90 23.92 -2.49
C PRO A 295 14.37 22.55 -2.10
N ARG A 296 15.18 21.50 -2.32
CA ARG A 296 14.81 20.13 -1.95
C ARG A 296 14.66 20.06 -0.43
N LEU A 297 13.55 19.47 0.01
CA LEU A 297 13.27 19.28 1.43
C LEU A 297 14.25 18.26 2.02
N ALA A 298 14.61 18.46 3.28
CA ALA A 298 15.50 17.55 4.00
C ALA A 298 14.79 16.20 4.20
N GLY A 299 15.45 15.12 3.78
CA GLY A 299 15.17 13.72 4.09
C GLY A 299 13.73 13.19 4.00
N LEU A 300 13.61 11.90 3.79
CA LEU A 300 12.30 11.23 3.69
C LEU A 300 11.94 10.37 4.91
N GLY A 301 12.80 10.30 5.94
CA GLY A 301 12.64 9.37 7.04
C GLY A 301 11.32 9.50 7.83
N ASP A 302 10.77 10.70 7.89
CA ASP A 302 9.47 11.00 8.53
C ASP A 302 8.26 10.87 7.57
N ARG A 303 8.52 10.46 6.32
CA ARG A 303 7.53 10.35 5.23
C ARG A 303 7.43 8.96 4.61
N ILE A 304 8.14 7.97 5.16
CA ILE A 304 8.00 6.56 4.79
C ILE A 304 7.02 5.91 5.76
N LEU A 305 6.08 5.13 5.25
CA LEU A 305 4.97 4.53 5.99
C LEU A 305 4.99 3.01 5.80
N LEU A 306 4.63 2.25 6.84
CA LEU A 306 4.41 0.81 6.68
C LEU A 306 3.16 0.58 5.84
N GLY A 307 3.32 -0.20 4.78
CA GLY A 307 2.26 -0.83 4.03
C GLY A 307 2.66 -2.25 3.70
N THR A 308 1.72 -3.18 3.60
CA THR A 308 2.00 -4.60 3.36
C THR A 308 1.33 -5.18 2.13
N ASP A 309 0.18 -4.69 1.71
CA ASP A 309 -0.72 -5.28 0.71
C ASP A 309 -1.55 -6.46 1.24
N PHE A 310 -1.53 -6.69 2.57
CA PHE A 310 -2.36 -7.73 3.18
C PHE A 310 -3.82 -7.61 2.70
N PRO A 311 -4.50 -8.67 2.30
CA PRO A 311 -4.11 -10.09 2.34
C PRO A 311 -3.46 -10.59 1.04
N ASN A 312 -3.22 -9.74 0.04
CA ASN A 312 -2.88 -10.11 -1.34
C ASN A 312 -1.37 -10.44 -1.53
N ILE A 313 -0.64 -10.67 -0.47
CA ILE A 313 0.80 -10.94 -0.47
C ILE A 313 1.10 -12.44 -0.63
N PRO A 314 2.19 -12.80 -1.35
CA PRO A 314 2.60 -14.19 -1.57
C PRO A 314 3.57 -14.71 -0.50
N TYR A 315 3.64 -14.08 0.66
CA TYR A 315 4.55 -14.40 1.75
C TYR A 315 3.91 -14.02 3.11
N PRO A 316 4.41 -14.56 4.24
CA PRO A 316 3.97 -14.18 5.57
C PRO A 316 4.15 -12.68 5.86
N TYR A 317 3.24 -12.07 6.61
CA TYR A 317 3.27 -10.64 6.99
C TYR A 317 4.60 -10.24 7.65
N GLU A 318 5.15 -11.12 8.50
CA GLU A 318 6.47 -10.92 9.12
C GLU A 318 7.58 -10.68 8.10
N HIS A 319 7.47 -11.27 6.92
CA HIS A 319 8.48 -11.14 5.86
C HIS A 319 8.69 -9.69 5.43
N GLN A 320 7.59 -8.89 5.33
CA GLN A 320 7.69 -7.46 5.04
C GLN A 320 8.46 -6.72 6.14
N LEU A 321 8.19 -7.01 7.42
CA LEU A 321 8.88 -6.38 8.55
C LEU A 321 10.37 -6.74 8.58
N ARG A 322 10.70 -8.00 8.34
CA ARG A 322 12.09 -8.46 8.25
C ARG A 322 12.81 -7.87 7.05
N ALA A 323 12.12 -7.63 5.95
CA ALA A 323 12.70 -6.93 4.80
C ALA A 323 13.12 -5.50 5.18
N LEU A 324 12.28 -4.76 5.93
CA LEU A 324 12.62 -3.43 6.43
C LEU A 324 13.81 -3.45 7.40
N GLU A 325 13.87 -4.42 8.29
CA GLU A 325 14.98 -4.61 9.24
C GLU A 325 16.30 -4.83 8.50
N ARG A 326 16.31 -5.67 7.44
CA ARG A 326 17.49 -5.95 6.61
C ARG A 326 18.04 -4.72 5.87
N LEU A 327 17.29 -3.63 5.75
CA LEU A 327 17.81 -2.38 5.19
C LEU A 327 18.90 -1.74 6.04
N GLY A 328 18.96 -2.04 7.34
CA GLY A 328 19.99 -1.56 8.25
C GLY A 328 19.93 -0.04 8.51
N LEU A 329 18.75 0.56 8.40
CA LEU A 329 18.55 2.01 8.59
C LEU A 329 18.42 2.42 10.08
N GLY A 330 18.36 1.44 10.98
CA GLY A 330 18.34 1.63 12.43
C GLY A 330 16.94 1.57 13.04
N GLU A 331 16.90 1.37 14.36
CA GLU A 331 15.65 1.18 15.11
C GLU A 331 14.73 2.41 15.09
N ASP A 332 15.31 3.62 15.17
CA ASP A 332 14.50 4.86 15.12
C ASP A 332 13.77 4.99 13.79
N TRP A 333 14.40 4.58 12.69
CA TRP A 333 13.75 4.54 11.39
C TRP A 333 12.64 3.49 11.35
N LEU A 334 12.88 2.30 11.90
CA LEU A 334 11.86 1.24 12.00
C LEU A 334 10.67 1.70 12.85
N ARG A 335 10.90 2.34 14.01
CA ARG A 335 9.82 2.92 14.82
C ARG A 335 8.99 3.93 14.03
N ALA A 336 9.69 4.84 13.34
CA ALA A 336 9.04 5.86 12.53
C ALA A 336 8.17 5.24 11.43
N VAL A 337 8.70 4.28 10.67
CA VAL A 337 8.00 3.64 9.54
C VAL A 337 6.85 2.75 10.03
N CYS A 338 7.10 1.90 11.02
CA CYS A 338 6.12 0.88 11.41
C CYS A 338 4.96 1.44 12.26
N HIS A 339 5.13 2.65 12.83
CA HIS A 339 4.09 3.23 13.68
C HIS A 339 4.01 4.77 13.55
N ASP A 340 5.07 5.53 13.92
CA ASP A 340 4.94 6.93 14.27
C ASP A 340 4.53 7.82 13.09
N ASN A 341 5.03 7.54 11.90
CA ASN A 341 4.71 8.30 10.69
C ASN A 341 3.25 8.09 10.28
N GLY A 342 2.74 6.84 10.36
CA GLY A 342 1.34 6.52 10.13
C GLY A 342 0.43 7.16 11.18
N ALA A 343 0.78 7.00 12.46
CA ALA A 343 0.04 7.60 13.57
C ALA A 343 -0.04 9.13 13.43
N ARG A 344 1.06 9.80 13.07
CA ARG A 344 1.08 11.24 12.83
C ARG A 344 0.23 11.65 11.63
N LEU A 345 0.29 10.88 10.52
CA LEU A 345 -0.47 11.18 9.31
C LEU A 345 -1.97 11.13 9.57
N PHE A 346 -2.42 10.17 10.35
CA PHE A 346 -3.84 9.92 10.63
C PHE A 346 -4.32 10.48 11.97
N GLY A 347 -3.45 11.09 12.80
CA GLY A 347 -3.82 11.64 14.11
C GLY A 347 -4.34 10.56 15.07
N LEU A 348 -3.57 9.48 15.23
CA LEU A 348 -3.86 8.34 16.12
C LEU A 348 -3.25 8.52 17.50
#